data_2747fa4ae616839f28a73367fe048b45
#
_entry.id   2747fa4ae616839f28a73367fe048b45
#
_cell.length_a   1.000
_cell.length_b   1.000
_cell.length_c   1.000
_cell.angle_alpha   90.00
_cell.angle_beta   90.00
_cell.angle_gamma   90.00
#
_symmetry.space_group_name_H-M   'P 1'
#
loop_
_entity.id
_entity.type
_entity.pdbx_description
1 polymer ?
#
loop_
_entity_poly.entity_id
_entity_poly.type
_entity_poly.pdbx_seq_one_letter_code
_entity_poly.pdbx_strand_id
1 'polypeptide(L)'
;GQIGKSFRNEITPGNFIFRTREFEQMEMEFFCEPDKADDWFEYWINFSNEWFINIGLSEDKLRKRAHTDDEKPHYAKAALDIEYNFPWGWGELETINNRSDHDLKSHSEKSGKDLSYFDESTKERYIPYVIEPAMGADRTVLAILCDAYSEEEVDLSLIHISEPTRLAT
;
A
#
# COMPACT_ATOMS: atom_id res chain seq x y z
N GLY A 1 -10.30 7.96 0.37
CA GLY A 1 -9.72 6.82 1.07
C GLY A 1 -10.62 6.33 2.20
N GLN A 2 -10.42 5.10 2.60
CA GLN A 2 -11.17 4.48 3.68
C GLN A 2 -10.26 3.51 4.43
N ILE A 3 -10.47 3.40 5.75
CA ILE A 3 -9.91 2.34 6.59
C ILE A 3 -11.07 1.49 7.03
N GLY A 4 -10.95 0.18 6.89
CA GLY A 4 -12.02 -0.73 7.28
C GLY A 4 -11.63 -2.20 7.20
N LYS A 5 -12.52 -3.06 7.67
CA LYS A 5 -12.32 -4.50 7.65
C LYS A 5 -12.45 -5.09 6.27
N SER A 6 -11.51 -5.99 5.97
CA SER A 6 -11.50 -6.83 4.77
C SER A 6 -11.44 -8.29 5.15
N PHE A 7 -12.00 -9.14 4.29
CA PHE A 7 -12.08 -10.58 4.51
C PHE A 7 -11.54 -11.32 3.30
N ARG A 8 -10.60 -12.23 3.52
CA ARG A 8 -10.08 -13.11 2.47
C ARG A 8 -10.12 -14.56 2.94
N ASN A 9 -10.49 -15.47 2.04
CA ASN A 9 -10.49 -16.91 2.33
C ASN A 9 -9.06 -17.47 2.25
N GLU A 10 -8.20 -17.05 3.19
CA GLU A 10 -6.83 -17.54 3.25
C GLU A 10 -6.79 -19.03 3.60
N ILE A 11 -6.12 -19.81 2.73
CA ILE A 11 -5.97 -21.26 2.93
C ILE A 11 -4.96 -21.51 4.06
N THR A 12 -3.87 -20.74 4.10
CA THR A 12 -2.79 -20.88 5.09
C THR A 12 -2.50 -19.54 5.77
N PRO A 13 -3.29 -19.13 6.79
CA PRO A 13 -2.92 -18.02 7.66
C PRO A 13 -1.58 -18.26 8.34
N GLY A 14 -0.84 -17.20 8.65
CA GLY A 14 0.46 -17.38 9.31
C GLY A 14 1.16 -16.06 9.61
N ASN A 15 2.31 -16.17 10.28
CA ASN A 15 3.14 -15.05 10.69
C ASN A 15 2.34 -14.01 11.51
N PHE A 16 1.68 -14.50 12.58
CA PHE A 16 0.86 -13.70 13.50
C PHE A 16 -0.21 -12.91 12.74
N ILE A 17 -0.22 -11.57 12.80
CA ILE A 17 -1.20 -10.72 12.11
C ILE A 17 -0.80 -10.37 10.66
N PHE A 18 0.30 -10.91 10.14
CA PHE A 18 0.73 -10.64 8.78
C PHE A 18 -0.22 -11.22 7.72
N ARG A 19 -0.75 -12.44 7.95
CA ARG A 19 -1.68 -13.13 7.04
C ARG A 19 -2.83 -13.77 7.82
N THR A 20 -3.95 -13.07 7.84
CA THR A 20 -5.17 -13.47 8.53
C THR A 20 -6.36 -13.47 7.58
N ARG A 21 -7.47 -14.08 7.98
CA ARG A 21 -8.71 -14.09 7.18
C ARG A 21 -9.57 -12.85 7.35
N GLU A 22 -9.43 -12.19 8.48
CA GLU A 22 -10.04 -10.89 8.80
C GLU A 22 -8.91 -9.92 9.16
N PHE A 23 -8.84 -8.76 8.50
CA PHE A 23 -7.80 -7.77 8.69
C PHE A 23 -8.35 -6.37 8.41
N GLU A 24 -7.61 -5.36 8.79
CA GLU A 24 -7.91 -3.97 8.43
C GLU A 24 -7.04 -3.51 7.27
N GLN A 25 -7.69 -2.87 6.30
CA GLN A 25 -7.05 -2.31 5.11
C GLN A 25 -7.29 -0.80 5.06
N MET A 26 -6.25 -0.06 4.70
CA MET A 26 -6.33 1.34 4.31
C MET A 26 -6.19 1.41 2.80
N GLU A 27 -7.17 1.99 2.14
CA GLU A 27 -7.22 2.05 0.68
C GLU A 27 -7.68 3.41 0.21
N MET A 28 -7.03 3.93 -0.82
CA MET A 28 -7.35 5.20 -1.43
C MET A 28 -7.44 5.04 -2.94
N GLU A 29 -8.46 5.66 -3.52
CA GLU A 29 -8.63 5.81 -4.95
C GLU A 29 -8.34 7.27 -5.33
N PHE A 30 -7.24 7.51 -6.01
CA PHE A 30 -6.85 8.83 -6.50
C PHE A 30 -7.14 8.94 -7.99
N PHE A 31 -8.06 9.84 -8.33
CA PHE A 31 -8.49 10.07 -9.71
C PHE A 31 -7.66 11.17 -10.35
N CYS A 32 -7.14 10.91 -11.54
CA CYS A 32 -6.31 11.88 -12.28
C CYS A 32 -6.56 11.84 -13.78
N GLU A 33 -6.01 12.84 -14.48
CA GLU A 33 -5.98 12.86 -15.94
C GLU A 33 -5.11 11.70 -16.46
N PRO A 34 -5.54 11.04 -17.57
CA PRO A 34 -4.83 9.86 -18.10
C PRO A 34 -3.37 10.11 -18.45
N ASP A 35 -3.04 11.28 -18.96
CA ASP A 35 -1.68 11.70 -19.37
C ASP A 35 -0.76 12.00 -18.18
N LYS A 36 -1.31 12.26 -16.99
CA LYS A 36 -0.57 12.51 -15.75
C LYS A 36 -0.50 11.29 -14.82
N ALA A 37 -1.09 10.17 -15.22
CA ALA A 37 -1.23 9.02 -14.34
C ALA A 37 0.12 8.40 -13.94
N ASP A 38 1.11 8.41 -14.83
CA ASP A 38 2.43 7.86 -14.54
C ASP A 38 3.20 8.75 -13.55
N ASP A 39 3.06 10.08 -13.65
CA ASP A 39 3.65 11.04 -12.69
C ASP A 39 3.00 10.89 -11.30
N TRP A 40 1.68 10.73 -11.24
CA TRP A 40 0.96 10.50 -9.99
C TRP A 40 1.27 9.12 -9.37
N PHE A 41 1.49 8.10 -10.19
CA PHE A 41 1.91 6.79 -9.73
C PHE A 41 3.28 6.88 -9.03
N GLU A 42 4.25 7.56 -9.65
CA GLU A 42 5.57 7.79 -9.05
C GLU A 42 5.49 8.64 -7.77
N TYR A 43 4.66 9.69 -7.79
CA TYR A 43 4.41 10.54 -6.61
C TYR A 43 3.93 9.72 -5.42
N TRP A 44 2.90 8.87 -5.61
CA TRP A 44 2.34 8.07 -4.52
C TRP A 44 3.32 7.02 -4.01
N ILE A 45 4.14 6.41 -4.87
CA ILE A 45 5.21 5.50 -4.45
C ILE A 45 6.21 6.21 -3.53
N ASN A 46 6.65 7.41 -3.88
CA ASN A 46 7.61 8.16 -3.09
C ASN A 46 6.99 8.66 -1.79
N PHE A 47 5.78 9.19 -1.85
CA PHE A 47 5.01 9.64 -0.68
C PHE A 47 4.81 8.52 0.34
N SER A 48 4.37 7.34 -0.09
CA SER A 48 4.15 6.19 0.78
C SER A 48 5.45 5.69 1.41
N ASN A 49 6.52 5.62 0.63
CA ASN A 49 7.84 5.22 1.15
C ASN A 49 8.34 6.21 2.23
N GLU A 50 8.24 7.51 1.97
CA GLU A 50 8.59 8.55 2.95
C GLU A 50 7.69 8.49 4.18
N TRP A 51 6.40 8.19 4.01
CA TRP A 51 5.47 8.03 5.11
C TRP A 51 5.87 6.88 6.04
N PHE A 52 6.26 5.72 5.49
CA PHE A 52 6.76 4.59 6.30
C PHE A 52 8.01 4.95 7.10
N ILE A 53 8.94 5.70 6.50
CA ILE A 53 10.13 6.20 7.21
C ILE A 53 9.72 7.18 8.33
N ASN A 54 8.80 8.10 8.03
CA ASN A 54 8.35 9.11 8.98
C ASN A 54 7.60 8.54 10.19
N ILE A 55 6.90 7.41 10.04
CA ILE A 55 6.29 6.70 11.19
C ILE A 55 7.29 5.82 11.96
N GLY A 56 8.56 5.79 11.52
CA GLY A 56 9.68 5.23 12.26
C GLY A 56 10.20 3.89 11.77
N LEU A 57 9.83 3.44 10.57
CA LEU A 57 10.46 2.26 9.98
C LEU A 57 11.85 2.59 9.46
N SER A 58 12.81 1.71 9.69
CA SER A 58 14.18 1.85 9.22
C SER A 58 14.25 1.73 7.69
N GLU A 59 14.88 2.72 7.04
CA GLU A 59 14.97 2.80 5.58
C GLU A 59 15.66 1.57 4.96
N ASP A 60 16.68 1.02 5.62
CA ASP A 60 17.41 -0.18 5.19
C ASP A 60 16.58 -1.48 5.27
N LYS A 61 15.44 -1.43 5.97
CA LYS A 61 14.45 -2.51 6.02
C LYS A 61 13.27 -2.32 5.06
N LEU A 62 13.27 -1.26 4.25
CA LEU A 62 12.26 -1.01 3.24
C LEU A 62 12.83 -1.24 1.85
N ARG A 63 12.01 -1.74 0.93
CA ARG A 63 12.35 -1.77 -0.50
C ARG A 63 11.12 -1.58 -1.38
N LYS A 64 11.36 -1.09 -2.58
CA LYS A 64 10.38 -0.96 -3.65
C LYS A 64 10.54 -2.14 -4.60
N ARG A 65 9.46 -2.88 -4.89
CA ARG A 65 9.46 -4.01 -5.81
C ARG A 65 8.37 -3.85 -6.87
N ALA A 66 8.78 -3.55 -8.09
CA ALA A 66 7.85 -3.49 -9.22
C ALA A 66 7.37 -4.90 -9.59
N HIS A 67 6.09 -5.04 -9.90
CA HIS A 67 5.52 -6.28 -10.42
C HIS A 67 5.93 -6.50 -11.88
N THR A 68 6.22 -7.74 -12.23
CA THR A 68 6.38 -8.16 -13.62
C THR A 68 5.02 -8.22 -14.33
N ASP A 69 5.02 -8.32 -15.65
CA ASP A 69 3.78 -8.40 -16.44
C ASP A 69 2.90 -9.60 -16.05
N ASP A 70 3.52 -10.69 -15.61
CA ASP A 70 2.81 -11.91 -15.19
C ASP A 70 2.25 -11.82 -13.77
N GLU A 71 2.80 -10.95 -12.92
CA GLU A 71 2.39 -10.78 -11.53
C GLU A 71 1.30 -9.72 -11.35
N LYS A 72 1.31 -8.68 -12.18
CA LYS A 72 0.36 -7.57 -12.01
C LYS A 72 -1.08 -8.00 -12.33
N PRO A 73 -2.07 -7.46 -11.59
CA PRO A 73 -3.47 -7.71 -11.89
C PRO A 73 -3.84 -7.26 -13.33
N HIS A 74 -4.77 -7.99 -13.94
CA HIS A 74 -5.21 -7.71 -15.33
C HIS A 74 -5.80 -6.30 -15.54
N TYR A 75 -6.24 -5.65 -14.48
CA TYR A 75 -6.78 -4.27 -14.49
C TYR A 75 -5.69 -3.20 -14.29
N ALA A 76 -4.46 -3.58 -13.93
CA ALA A 76 -3.41 -2.63 -13.63
C ALA A 76 -2.44 -2.46 -14.82
N LYS A 77 -2.20 -1.21 -15.21
CA LYS A 77 -1.14 -0.83 -16.16
C LYS A 77 0.23 -1.04 -15.54
N ALA A 78 0.37 -0.70 -14.25
CA ALA A 78 1.58 -0.87 -13.45
C ALA A 78 1.19 -1.16 -12.00
N ALA A 79 2.03 -1.91 -11.29
CA ALA A 79 1.91 -2.18 -9.87
C ALA A 79 3.29 -2.23 -9.21
N LEU A 80 3.39 -1.73 -7.98
CA LEU A 80 4.62 -1.72 -7.20
C LEU A 80 4.28 -1.96 -5.73
N ASP A 81 5.05 -2.86 -5.08
CA ASP A 81 4.97 -3.09 -3.64
C ASP A 81 6.03 -2.28 -2.90
N ILE A 82 5.65 -1.73 -1.76
CA ILE A 82 6.58 -1.35 -0.70
C ILE A 82 6.62 -2.52 0.27
N GLU A 83 7.79 -3.13 0.40
CA GLU A 83 8.01 -4.30 1.25
C GLU A 83 8.90 -3.95 2.45
N TYR A 84 8.66 -4.61 3.57
CA TYR A 84 9.47 -4.54 4.77
C TYR A 84 10.18 -5.88 5.00
N ASN A 85 11.42 -5.84 5.49
CA ASN A 85 12.20 -7.02 5.83
C ASN A 85 11.85 -7.52 7.23
N PHE A 86 10.81 -8.34 7.32
CA PHE A 86 10.39 -9.01 8.54
C PHE A 86 11.40 -10.08 8.99
N PRO A 87 11.31 -10.63 10.22
CA PRO A 87 12.20 -11.70 10.70
C PRO A 87 12.22 -12.96 9.82
N TRP A 88 11.18 -13.19 9.03
CA TRP A 88 11.07 -14.30 8.06
C TRP A 88 11.38 -13.91 6.61
N GLY A 89 11.80 -12.68 6.36
CA GLY A 89 12.13 -12.14 5.03
C GLY A 89 11.18 -11.05 4.55
N TRP A 90 11.33 -10.68 3.29
CA TRP A 90 10.57 -9.58 2.68
C TRP A 90 9.07 -9.88 2.63
N GLY A 91 8.29 -8.91 3.02
CA GLY A 91 6.83 -8.98 3.00
C GLY A 91 6.20 -7.64 2.63
N GLU A 92 5.17 -7.69 1.81
CA GLU A 92 4.41 -6.53 1.34
C GLU A 92 3.72 -5.80 2.48
N LEU A 93 3.91 -4.49 2.56
CA LEU A 93 3.15 -3.56 3.42
C LEU A 93 2.05 -2.87 2.64
N GLU A 94 2.37 -2.39 1.45
CA GLU A 94 1.50 -1.62 0.60
C GLU A 94 1.74 -1.98 -0.87
N THR A 95 0.67 -2.05 -1.64
CA THR A 95 0.73 -2.10 -3.11
C THR A 95 0.15 -0.82 -3.68
N ILE A 96 0.88 -0.17 -4.57
CA ILE A 96 0.38 0.95 -5.35
C ILE A 96 0.09 0.45 -6.77
N ASN A 97 -1.15 0.62 -7.23
CA ASN A 97 -1.61 0.21 -8.55
C ASN A 97 -1.95 1.42 -9.43
N ASN A 98 -1.49 1.44 -10.67
CA ASN A 98 -2.08 2.26 -11.73
C ASN A 98 -3.16 1.42 -12.41
N ARG A 99 -4.43 1.60 -12.03
CA ARG A 99 -5.59 0.83 -12.51
C ARG A 99 -6.12 1.31 -13.84
N SER A 100 -5.52 2.37 -14.40
CA SER A 100 -6.02 3.05 -15.59
C SER A 100 -7.49 3.48 -15.45
N ASP A 101 -8.27 3.40 -16.52
CA ASP A 101 -9.71 3.67 -16.55
C ASP A 101 -10.58 2.41 -16.47
N HIS A 102 -9.96 1.25 -16.17
CA HIS A 102 -10.60 -0.07 -16.25
C HIS A 102 -11.90 -0.15 -15.45
N ASP A 103 -11.86 0.27 -14.18
CA ASP A 103 -13.02 0.16 -13.29
C ASP A 103 -14.14 1.11 -13.71
N LEU A 104 -13.81 2.37 -14.01
CA LEU A 104 -14.80 3.37 -14.41
C LEU A 104 -15.46 3.03 -15.73
N LYS A 105 -14.70 2.50 -16.71
CA LYS A 105 -15.26 1.99 -17.98
C LYS A 105 -16.20 0.82 -17.73
N SER A 106 -15.74 -0.19 -16.99
CA SER A 106 -16.56 -1.36 -16.67
C SER A 106 -17.85 -1.00 -15.94
N HIS A 107 -17.77 -0.06 -14.98
CA HIS A 107 -18.94 0.42 -14.24
C HIS A 107 -19.88 1.25 -15.11
N SER A 108 -19.35 2.11 -15.99
CA SER A 108 -20.17 2.87 -16.96
C SER A 108 -20.94 1.95 -17.88
N GLU A 109 -20.26 0.98 -18.48
CA GLU A 109 -20.87 0.02 -19.40
C GLU A 109 -21.97 -0.82 -18.73
N LYS A 110 -21.71 -1.33 -17.51
CA LYS A 110 -22.67 -2.21 -16.82
C LYS A 110 -23.84 -1.47 -16.19
N SER A 111 -23.63 -0.24 -15.73
CA SER A 111 -24.67 0.56 -15.08
C SER A 111 -25.46 1.45 -16.05
N GLY A 112 -24.91 1.70 -17.25
CA GLY A 112 -25.42 2.68 -18.20
C GLY A 112 -25.27 4.13 -17.76
N LYS A 113 -24.46 4.39 -16.71
CA LYS A 113 -24.18 5.74 -16.21
C LYS A 113 -22.87 6.27 -16.79
N ASP A 114 -22.86 7.54 -17.19
CA ASP A 114 -21.64 8.23 -17.58
C ASP A 114 -20.81 8.56 -16.33
N LEU A 115 -19.64 7.94 -16.18
CA LEU A 115 -18.66 8.18 -15.10
C LEU A 115 -17.47 9.02 -15.59
N SER A 116 -17.61 9.71 -16.71
CA SER A 116 -16.59 10.66 -17.17
C SER A 116 -16.58 11.93 -16.31
N TYR A 117 -15.38 12.50 -16.17
CA TYR A 117 -15.18 13.80 -15.54
C TYR A 117 -15.17 14.90 -16.60
N PHE A 118 -15.80 16.02 -16.29
CA PHE A 118 -15.74 17.23 -17.11
C PHE A 118 -14.83 18.26 -16.45
N ASP A 119 -13.72 18.60 -17.10
CA ASP A 119 -12.80 19.61 -16.62
C ASP A 119 -13.28 21.00 -17.03
N GLU A 120 -13.68 21.80 -16.06
CA GLU A 120 -14.14 23.16 -16.28
C GLU A 120 -13.05 24.09 -16.81
N SER A 121 -11.78 23.80 -16.54
CA SER A 121 -10.66 24.64 -16.96
C SER A 121 -10.28 24.43 -18.43
N THR A 122 -10.25 23.19 -18.88
CA THR A 122 -9.91 22.80 -20.27
C THR A 122 -11.15 22.67 -21.16
N LYS A 123 -12.35 22.55 -20.55
CA LYS A 123 -13.62 22.24 -21.24
C LYS A 123 -13.62 20.86 -21.92
N GLU A 124 -12.75 19.98 -21.49
CA GLU A 124 -12.64 18.61 -21.99
C GLU A 124 -13.35 17.62 -21.08
N ARG A 125 -13.72 16.48 -21.66
CA ARG A 125 -14.34 15.38 -20.93
C ARG A 125 -13.51 14.11 -21.13
N TYR A 126 -13.17 13.44 -20.03
CA TYR A 126 -12.40 12.20 -20.06
C TYR A 126 -12.84 11.22 -18.96
N ILE A 127 -12.50 9.95 -19.11
CA ILE A 127 -12.64 8.97 -18.03
C ILE A 127 -11.33 9.03 -17.23
N PRO A 128 -11.37 9.37 -15.92
CA PRO A 128 -10.16 9.44 -15.11
C PRO A 128 -9.42 8.11 -15.01
N TYR A 129 -8.11 8.18 -14.89
CA TYR A 129 -7.31 7.06 -14.41
C TYR A 129 -7.32 7.03 -12.89
N VAL A 130 -7.13 5.84 -12.33
CA VAL A 130 -7.14 5.62 -10.89
C VAL A 130 -5.78 5.12 -10.44
N ILE A 131 -5.18 5.82 -9.48
CA ILE A 131 -4.01 5.35 -8.73
C ILE A 131 -4.52 4.89 -7.37
N GLU A 132 -4.22 3.64 -7.01
CA GLU A 132 -4.72 2.98 -5.81
C GLU A 132 -3.55 2.59 -4.90
N PRO A 133 -3.18 3.39 -3.90
CA PRO A 133 -2.40 2.95 -2.76
C PRO A 133 -3.29 2.14 -1.81
N ALA A 134 -2.88 0.90 -1.53
CA ALA A 134 -3.59 -0.02 -0.65
C ALA A 134 -2.63 -0.69 0.32
N MET A 135 -2.78 -0.43 1.62
CA MET A 135 -1.92 -0.98 2.66
C MET A 135 -2.68 -1.77 3.73
N GLY A 136 -2.03 -2.79 4.28
CA GLY A 136 -2.55 -3.54 5.42
C GLY A 136 -2.24 -2.82 6.73
N ALA A 137 -3.27 -2.36 7.47
CA ALA A 137 -3.07 -1.70 8.76
C ALA A 137 -2.39 -2.65 9.77
N ASP A 138 -2.83 -3.91 9.84
CA ASP A 138 -2.24 -4.91 10.73
C ASP A 138 -0.77 -5.19 10.40
N ARG A 139 -0.42 -5.27 9.10
CA ARG A 139 0.98 -5.46 8.66
C ARG A 139 1.86 -4.27 9.01
N THR A 140 1.34 -3.05 8.89
CA THR A 140 2.05 -1.83 9.28
C THR A 140 2.33 -1.81 10.78
N VAL A 141 1.34 -2.15 11.61
CA VAL A 141 1.52 -2.29 13.07
C VAL A 141 2.58 -3.35 13.38
N LEU A 142 2.53 -4.50 12.71
CA LEU A 142 3.52 -5.56 12.91
C LEU A 142 4.93 -5.12 12.50
N ALA A 143 5.08 -4.39 11.38
CA ALA A 143 6.37 -3.85 10.97
C ALA A 143 6.94 -2.87 11.99
N ILE A 144 6.12 -1.97 12.53
CA ILE A 144 6.53 -1.03 13.59
C ILE A 144 7.01 -1.80 14.84
N LEU A 145 6.27 -2.84 15.25
CA LEU A 145 6.66 -3.65 16.40
C LEU A 145 7.98 -4.40 16.15
N CYS A 146 8.16 -4.97 14.94
CA CYS A 146 9.41 -5.65 14.57
C CYS A 146 10.60 -4.69 14.47
N ASP A 147 10.35 -3.46 14.05
CA ASP A 147 11.42 -2.45 13.91
C ASP A 147 11.86 -1.88 15.27
N ALA A 148 10.89 -1.67 16.15
CA ALA A 148 11.13 -1.16 17.51
C ALA A 148 11.68 -2.22 18.48
N TYR A 149 11.64 -3.51 18.10
CA TYR A 149 12.10 -4.59 18.97
C TYR A 149 13.63 -4.68 18.98
N SER A 150 14.21 -4.71 20.17
CA SER A 150 15.62 -4.97 20.39
C SER A 150 15.85 -5.95 21.56
N GLU A 151 16.98 -6.62 21.56
CA GLU A 151 17.40 -7.51 22.63
C GLU A 151 18.71 -6.99 23.21
N GLU A 152 18.82 -6.96 24.54
CA GLU A 152 20.03 -6.61 25.25
C GLU A 152 20.36 -7.69 26.28
N GLU A 153 21.63 -8.08 26.35
CA GLU A 153 22.12 -9.01 27.37
C GLU A 153 22.67 -8.21 28.56
N VAL A 154 22.00 -8.35 29.71
CA VAL A 154 22.41 -7.69 30.96
C VAL A 154 22.66 -8.76 32.01
N ASP A 155 23.86 -8.81 32.58
CA ASP A 155 24.26 -9.73 33.67
C ASP A 155 23.90 -11.22 33.40
N LEU A 156 24.18 -11.70 32.18
CA LEU A 156 23.86 -13.06 31.71
C LEU A 156 22.36 -13.37 31.60
N SER A 157 21.49 -12.37 31.63
CA SER A 157 20.07 -12.51 31.32
C SER A 157 19.69 -11.66 30.11
N LEU A 158 18.80 -12.21 29.28
CA LEU A 158 18.28 -11.52 28.10
C LEU A 158 17.14 -10.58 28.53
N ILE A 159 17.24 -9.29 28.19
CA ILE A 159 16.17 -8.32 28.38
C ILE A 159 15.61 -7.93 27.02
N HIS A 160 14.28 -8.04 26.86
CA HIS A 160 13.56 -7.59 25.68
C HIS A 160 13.15 -6.14 25.87
N ILE A 161 13.64 -5.25 24.99
CA ILE A 161 13.34 -3.82 25.02
C ILE A 161 12.58 -3.48 23.74
N SER A 162 11.41 -2.85 23.91
CA SER A 162 10.68 -2.20 22.83
C SER A 162 10.75 -0.69 23.07
N GLU A 163 11.55 0.01 22.30
CA GLU A 163 11.53 1.48 22.37
C GLU A 163 10.37 2.03 21.53
N PRO A 164 9.56 2.96 22.07
CA PRO A 164 8.55 3.62 21.27
C PRO A 164 9.25 4.47 20.20
N THR A 165 8.78 4.33 18.97
CA THR A 165 9.22 5.14 17.83
C THR A 165 9.16 6.61 18.22
N ARG A 166 10.28 7.33 18.19
CA ARG A 166 10.30 8.78 18.37
C ARG A 166 9.62 9.38 17.14
N LEU A 167 8.39 9.86 17.31
CA LEU A 167 7.78 10.76 16.34
C LEU A 167 8.74 11.95 16.19
N ALA A 168 9.25 12.18 14.99
CA ALA A 168 10.02 13.36 14.68
C ALA A 168 9.12 14.58 14.92
N THR A 169 9.54 15.43 15.86
CA THR A 169 8.90 16.72 16.16
C THR A 169 9.34 17.77 15.15
#